data_214d0c952509a26cbff7fffa915268e5
#
_entry.id   214d0c952509a26cbff7fffa915268e5
#
_cell.length_a   1.000
_cell.length_b   1.000
_cell.length_c   1.000
_cell.angle_alpha   90.00
_cell.angle_beta   90.00
_cell.angle_gamma   90.00
#
_symmetry.space_group_name_H-M   'P 1'
#
loop_
_entity.id
_entity.type
_entity.pdbx_description
1 polymer ?
#
loop_
_entity_poly.entity_id
_entity_poly.type
_entity_poly.pdbx_seq_one_letter_code
_entity_poly.pdbx_strand_id
1 'polypeptide(L)'
;MSGQHTGLTDLPLTERGERNARRLGKRLEAENFDHVFTSPLQRAASTCELSGFATVASVDDDLVEWNYGDYEGITSAEIEQQQPGWEIFRDGCPGGESVADVVIRADRVINRLRAVDGNILLFSHGHFISFLAARWLDLDAATGRCFMLNTTALSILGYHHGRHDPVIQLWNDCSHAGN
;
A
#
# COMPACT_ATOMS: atom_id res chain seq x y z
N MET A 1 -2.34 -13.05 -13.38
CA MET A 1 -3.05 -12.57 -12.17
C MET A 1 -4.53 -12.78 -12.42
N SER A 2 -5.26 -13.32 -11.47
CA SER A 2 -6.70 -13.63 -11.62
C SER A 2 -7.59 -12.39 -11.75
N GLY A 3 -7.10 -11.22 -11.37
CA GLY A 3 -7.89 -9.97 -11.30
C GLY A 3 -8.88 -9.91 -10.14
N GLN A 4 -8.82 -10.88 -9.24
CA GLN A 4 -9.67 -10.95 -8.05
C GLN A 4 -9.16 -9.98 -6.97
N HIS A 5 -10.08 -9.40 -6.22
CA HIS A 5 -9.75 -8.63 -5.02
C HIS A 5 -9.28 -9.58 -3.92
N THR A 6 -8.09 -9.36 -3.41
CA THR A 6 -7.50 -10.13 -2.30
C THR A 6 -7.03 -9.15 -1.23
N GLY A 7 -7.91 -8.86 -0.30
CA GLY A 7 -7.67 -7.95 0.82
C GLY A 7 -7.00 -8.69 1.97
N LEU A 8 -7.81 -9.24 2.84
CA LEU A 8 -7.33 -9.99 4.01
C LEU A 8 -7.01 -11.45 3.72
N THR A 9 -7.36 -11.97 2.54
CA THR A 9 -6.89 -13.29 2.10
C THR A 9 -5.36 -13.30 2.05
N ASP A 10 -4.75 -14.12 2.89
CA ASP A 10 -3.31 -14.12 3.10
C ASP A 10 -2.59 -15.05 2.12
N LEU A 11 -2.36 -14.54 0.91
CA LEU A 11 -1.68 -15.26 -0.17
C LEU A 11 -0.17 -15.01 -0.15
N PRO A 12 0.65 -16.05 -0.42
CA PRO A 12 2.09 -15.91 -0.57
C PRO A 12 2.45 -15.15 -1.86
N LEU A 13 3.70 -14.73 -1.96
CA LEU A 13 4.26 -14.19 -3.20
C LEU A 13 4.29 -15.26 -4.29
N THR A 14 4.15 -14.83 -5.52
CA THR A 14 4.49 -15.64 -6.69
C THR A 14 6.02 -15.62 -6.88
N GLU A 15 6.59 -16.58 -7.64
CA GLU A 15 8.00 -16.56 -7.99
C GLU A 15 8.45 -15.24 -8.64
N ARG A 16 7.58 -14.62 -9.45
CA ARG A 16 7.84 -13.29 -10.02
C ARG A 16 7.89 -12.23 -8.91
N GLY A 17 6.96 -12.28 -7.96
CA GLY A 17 6.92 -11.39 -6.80
C GLY A 17 8.20 -11.49 -5.99
N GLU A 18 8.68 -12.70 -5.69
CA GLU A 18 9.93 -12.92 -4.97
C GLU A 18 11.15 -12.36 -5.71
N ARG A 19 11.24 -12.60 -7.04
CA ARG A 19 12.34 -12.02 -7.83
C ARG A 19 12.34 -10.51 -7.80
N ASN A 20 11.16 -9.89 -7.90
CA ASN A 20 11.02 -8.44 -7.85
C ASN A 20 11.34 -7.87 -6.46
N ALA A 21 10.93 -8.54 -5.38
CA ALA A 21 11.29 -8.17 -4.02
C ALA A 21 12.83 -8.15 -3.81
N ARG A 22 13.55 -9.18 -4.29
CA ARG A 22 15.02 -9.21 -4.24
C ARG A 22 15.67 -8.08 -5.06
N ARG A 23 15.07 -7.69 -6.19
CA ARG A 23 15.54 -6.55 -6.99
C ARG A 23 15.27 -5.21 -6.31
N LEU A 24 14.12 -5.09 -5.64
CA LEU A 24 13.80 -3.93 -4.81
C LEU A 24 14.86 -3.78 -3.70
N GLY A 25 15.25 -4.88 -3.03
CA GLY A 25 16.31 -4.86 -2.02
C GLY A 25 17.62 -4.28 -2.55
N LYS A 26 18.06 -4.71 -3.74
CA LYS A 26 19.25 -4.14 -4.38
C LYS A 26 19.13 -2.65 -4.68
N ARG A 27 17.94 -2.19 -5.06
CA ARG A 27 17.69 -0.76 -5.30
C ARG A 27 17.75 0.05 -4.02
N LEU A 28 17.32 -0.51 -2.89
CA LEU A 28 17.28 0.14 -1.60
C LEU A 28 18.58 -0.02 -0.79
N GLU A 29 19.56 -0.79 -1.28
CA GLU A 29 20.79 -1.15 -0.55
C GLU A 29 21.64 0.09 -0.16
N ALA A 30 21.58 1.15 -0.96
CA ALA A 30 22.32 2.40 -0.70
C ALA A 30 21.55 3.38 0.21
N GLU A 31 20.30 3.08 0.51
CA GLU A 31 19.43 3.97 1.29
C GLU A 31 19.50 3.60 2.78
N ASN A 32 19.39 4.61 3.64
CA ASN A 32 19.30 4.41 5.08
C ASN A 32 17.90 4.72 5.55
N PHE A 33 17.29 3.78 6.29
CA PHE A 33 15.98 3.94 6.90
C PHE A 33 16.11 3.88 8.42
N ASP A 34 15.56 4.88 9.09
CA ASP A 34 15.55 4.95 10.56
C ASP A 34 14.44 4.07 11.14
N HIS A 35 13.37 3.89 10.37
CA HIS A 35 12.23 3.05 10.75
C HIS A 35 11.77 2.21 9.55
N VAL A 36 11.43 0.94 9.81
CA VAL A 36 10.87 0.04 8.82
C VAL A 36 9.62 -0.60 9.39
N PHE A 37 8.51 -0.53 8.66
CA PHE A 37 7.24 -1.14 9.03
C PHE A 37 6.71 -2.02 7.90
N THR A 38 6.04 -3.11 8.27
CA THR A 38 5.43 -4.02 7.31
C THR A 38 4.03 -4.43 7.74
N SER A 39 3.13 -4.57 6.77
CA SER A 39 1.88 -5.28 6.97
C SER A 39 2.13 -6.70 7.46
N PRO A 40 1.26 -7.28 8.31
CA PRO A 40 1.35 -8.68 8.74
C PRO A 40 1.08 -9.68 7.60
N LEU A 41 0.44 -9.27 6.49
CA LEU A 41 0.08 -10.17 5.39
C LEU A 41 1.34 -10.67 4.66
N GLN A 42 1.41 -11.98 4.43
CA GLN A 42 2.58 -12.69 3.91
C GLN A 42 3.23 -12.01 2.70
N ARG A 43 2.43 -11.55 1.73
CA ARG A 43 2.96 -10.91 0.52
C ARG A 43 3.74 -9.63 0.80
N ALA A 44 3.36 -8.85 1.80
CA ALA A 44 4.10 -7.66 2.22
C ALA A 44 5.29 -8.03 3.12
N ALA A 45 5.07 -8.88 4.11
CA ALA A 45 6.11 -9.35 5.03
C ALA A 45 7.24 -10.07 4.27
N SER A 46 6.91 -10.97 3.34
CA SER A 46 7.92 -11.65 2.50
C SER A 46 8.62 -10.68 1.54
N THR A 47 7.93 -9.64 1.03
CA THR A 47 8.59 -8.59 0.25
C THR A 47 9.61 -7.84 1.11
N CYS A 48 9.26 -7.48 2.34
CA CYS A 48 10.15 -6.86 3.32
C CYS A 48 11.38 -7.75 3.58
N GLU A 49 11.15 -9.03 3.88
CA GLU A 49 12.21 -10.02 4.14
C GLU A 49 13.18 -10.17 2.94
N LEU A 50 12.62 -10.43 1.76
CA LEU A 50 13.41 -10.65 0.54
C LEU A 50 14.14 -9.38 0.06
N SER A 51 13.67 -8.20 0.52
CA SER A 51 14.36 -6.93 0.29
C SER A 51 15.45 -6.63 1.33
N GLY A 52 15.64 -7.51 2.33
CA GLY A 52 16.75 -7.41 3.30
C GLY A 52 16.41 -6.69 4.61
N PHE A 53 15.13 -6.39 4.88
CA PHE A 53 14.72 -5.58 6.02
C PHE A 53 14.08 -6.37 7.18
N ALA A 54 14.02 -7.72 7.11
CA ALA A 54 13.33 -8.55 8.11
C ALA A 54 13.76 -8.28 9.56
N THR A 55 15.08 -8.07 9.78
CA THR A 55 15.65 -7.94 11.14
C THR A 55 15.38 -6.60 11.81
N VAL A 56 14.97 -5.59 11.03
CA VAL A 56 14.75 -4.22 11.51
C VAL A 56 13.29 -3.78 11.36
N ALA A 57 12.47 -4.58 10.69
CA ALA A 57 11.05 -4.26 10.46
C ALA A 57 10.20 -4.55 11.69
N SER A 58 9.29 -3.64 11.99
CA SER A 58 8.19 -3.83 12.92
C SER A 58 6.89 -4.09 12.16
N VAL A 59 6.09 -5.04 12.63
CA VAL A 59 4.77 -5.32 12.07
C VAL A 59 3.79 -4.23 12.54
N ASP A 60 3.00 -3.72 11.60
CA ASP A 60 1.94 -2.74 11.85
C ASP A 60 0.63 -3.22 11.22
N ASP A 61 -0.35 -3.56 12.04
CA ASP A 61 -1.64 -4.08 11.61
C ASP A 61 -2.48 -3.06 10.84
N ASP A 62 -2.21 -1.77 10.99
CA ASP A 62 -2.87 -0.73 10.18
C ASP A 62 -2.37 -0.68 8.73
N LEU A 63 -1.29 -1.39 8.38
CA LEU A 63 -0.75 -1.46 7.01
C LEU A 63 -1.36 -2.57 6.15
N VAL A 64 -2.37 -3.30 6.64
CA VAL A 64 -3.09 -4.30 5.84
C VAL A 64 -3.79 -3.68 4.62
N GLU A 65 -4.12 -4.51 3.63
CA GLU A 65 -4.92 -4.08 2.48
C GLU A 65 -6.35 -3.73 2.93
N TRP A 66 -7.11 -3.10 2.07
CA TRP A 66 -8.52 -2.87 2.24
C TRP A 66 -9.24 -4.17 2.50
N ASN A 67 -10.05 -4.23 3.55
CA ASN A 67 -10.93 -5.38 3.80
C ASN A 67 -12.10 -5.34 2.82
N TYR A 68 -12.07 -6.20 1.81
CA TYR A 68 -13.09 -6.21 0.76
C TYR A 68 -14.41 -6.88 1.18
N GLY A 69 -14.49 -7.50 2.36
CA GLY A 69 -15.71 -8.12 2.86
C GLY A 69 -16.32 -9.11 1.87
N ASP A 70 -17.56 -8.87 1.45
CA ASP A 70 -18.29 -9.75 0.52
C ASP A 70 -17.69 -9.75 -0.90
N TYR A 71 -16.79 -8.81 -1.21
CA TYR A 71 -16.09 -8.73 -2.51
C TYR A 71 -14.72 -9.42 -2.50
N GLU A 72 -14.35 -10.06 -1.39
CA GLU A 72 -13.14 -10.87 -1.32
C GLU A 72 -13.19 -12.04 -2.31
N GLY A 73 -12.15 -12.20 -3.11
CA GLY A 73 -12.04 -13.31 -4.08
C GLY A 73 -12.81 -13.13 -5.39
N ILE A 74 -13.52 -12.02 -5.59
CA ILE A 74 -14.23 -11.74 -6.85
C ILE A 74 -13.56 -10.60 -7.63
N THR A 75 -13.81 -10.55 -8.94
CA THR A 75 -13.22 -9.56 -9.84
C THR A 75 -14.05 -8.29 -9.90
N SER A 76 -13.43 -7.16 -10.29
CA SER A 76 -14.17 -5.92 -10.55
C SER A 76 -15.29 -6.09 -11.58
N ALA A 77 -15.11 -6.97 -12.58
CA ALA A 77 -16.13 -7.23 -13.60
C ALA A 77 -17.35 -7.97 -13.02
N GLU A 78 -17.13 -8.89 -12.07
CA GLU A 78 -18.21 -9.58 -11.36
C GLU A 78 -18.97 -8.64 -10.41
N ILE A 79 -18.22 -7.73 -9.74
CA ILE A 79 -18.83 -6.71 -8.88
C ILE A 79 -19.68 -5.75 -9.73
N GLU A 80 -19.17 -5.30 -10.88
CA GLU A 80 -19.89 -4.41 -11.80
C GLU A 80 -21.22 -5.02 -12.30
N GLN A 81 -21.27 -6.36 -12.46
CA GLN A 81 -22.52 -7.05 -12.81
C GLN A 81 -23.54 -7.06 -11.66
N GLN A 82 -23.07 -7.10 -10.42
CA GLN A 82 -23.93 -7.09 -9.23
C GLN A 82 -24.33 -5.67 -8.82
N GLN A 83 -23.41 -4.73 -8.93
CA GLN A 83 -23.58 -3.33 -8.56
C GLN A 83 -22.98 -2.41 -9.64
N PRO A 84 -23.75 -2.08 -10.67
CA PRO A 84 -23.29 -1.22 -11.78
C PRO A 84 -22.79 0.14 -11.28
N GLY A 85 -21.59 0.53 -11.73
CA GLY A 85 -20.94 1.78 -11.37
C GLY A 85 -20.29 1.78 -9.99
N TRP A 86 -20.11 0.59 -9.36
CA TRP A 86 -19.36 0.51 -8.09
C TRP A 86 -17.92 0.97 -8.26
N GLU A 87 -17.45 1.69 -7.24
CA GLU A 87 -16.07 2.19 -7.20
C GLU A 87 -15.59 2.19 -5.74
N ILE A 88 -14.53 1.43 -5.45
CA ILE A 88 -14.08 1.14 -4.09
C ILE A 88 -13.79 2.40 -3.25
N PHE A 89 -13.13 3.41 -3.84
CA PHE A 89 -12.76 4.65 -3.14
C PHE A 89 -13.95 5.56 -2.84
N ARG A 90 -15.15 5.25 -3.38
CA ARG A 90 -16.40 5.98 -3.14
C ARG A 90 -17.39 5.17 -2.32
N ASP A 91 -17.52 3.89 -2.63
CA ASP A 91 -18.64 3.06 -2.14
C ASP A 91 -18.23 2.13 -1.00
N GLY A 92 -16.90 1.85 -0.88
CA GLY A 92 -16.40 0.85 0.07
C GLY A 92 -16.84 -0.57 -0.29
N CYS A 93 -16.81 -1.47 0.68
CA CYS A 93 -17.11 -2.89 0.47
C CYS A 93 -18.15 -3.39 1.48
N PRO A 94 -19.26 -4.00 1.02
CA PRO A 94 -20.24 -4.63 1.92
C PRO A 94 -19.58 -5.72 2.79
N GLY A 95 -19.90 -5.73 4.07
CA GLY A 95 -19.29 -6.66 5.03
C GLY A 95 -17.79 -6.44 5.32
N GLY A 96 -17.17 -5.46 4.64
CA GLY A 96 -15.77 -5.08 4.81
C GLY A 96 -15.60 -3.66 5.36
N GLU A 97 -14.48 -3.01 5.00
CA GLU A 97 -14.24 -1.61 5.37
C GLU A 97 -15.05 -0.65 4.50
N SER A 98 -15.71 0.31 5.14
CA SER A 98 -16.20 1.50 4.48
C SER A 98 -15.03 2.45 4.17
N VAL A 99 -15.27 3.44 3.29
CA VAL A 99 -14.30 4.51 3.02
C VAL A 99 -13.92 5.25 4.30
N ALA A 100 -14.88 5.48 5.21
CA ALA A 100 -14.63 6.14 6.49
C ALA A 100 -13.70 5.32 7.41
N ASP A 101 -13.82 3.99 7.44
CA ASP A 101 -12.95 3.12 8.23
C ASP A 101 -11.50 3.19 7.73
N VAL A 102 -11.32 3.16 6.40
CA VAL A 102 -9.98 3.26 5.80
C VAL A 102 -9.38 4.66 5.99
N VAL A 103 -10.19 5.73 5.94
CA VAL A 103 -9.75 7.09 6.29
C VAL A 103 -9.18 7.13 7.70
N ILE A 104 -9.94 6.62 8.68
CA ILE A 104 -9.50 6.61 10.08
C ILE A 104 -8.20 5.82 10.24
N ARG A 105 -8.07 4.67 9.58
CA ARG A 105 -6.87 3.84 9.61
C ARG A 105 -5.66 4.53 8.96
N ALA A 106 -5.84 5.13 7.78
CA ALA A 106 -4.78 5.86 7.09
C ALA A 106 -4.31 7.08 7.88
N ASP A 107 -5.24 7.83 8.47
CA ASP A 107 -4.92 9.00 9.30
C ASP A 107 -4.15 8.60 10.56
N ARG A 108 -4.47 7.44 11.19
CA ARG A 108 -3.65 6.89 12.29
C ARG A 108 -2.22 6.59 11.84
N VAL A 109 -2.05 5.93 10.69
CA VAL A 109 -0.72 5.66 10.11
C VAL A 109 0.02 6.98 9.88
N ILE A 110 -0.58 7.94 9.17
CA ILE A 110 0.04 9.23 8.87
C ILE A 110 0.46 9.96 10.14
N ASN A 111 -0.38 9.98 11.17
CA ASN A 111 -0.06 10.65 12.45
C ASN A 111 1.13 9.99 13.13
N ARG A 112 1.24 8.64 13.11
CA ARG A 112 2.43 7.94 13.64
C ARG A 112 3.69 8.28 12.83
N LEU A 113 3.60 8.28 11.51
CA LEU A 113 4.74 8.59 10.64
C LEU A 113 5.21 10.05 10.84
N ARG A 114 4.27 10.99 10.99
CA ARG A 114 4.59 12.40 11.24
C ARG A 114 5.17 12.68 12.64
N ALA A 115 4.97 11.75 13.59
CA ALA A 115 5.46 11.88 14.97
C ALA A 115 6.93 11.46 15.14
N VAL A 116 7.53 10.80 14.15
CA VAL A 116 8.93 10.36 14.18
C VAL A 116 9.76 11.11 13.16
N ASP A 117 11.06 11.20 13.40
CA ASP A 117 12.03 11.79 12.48
C ASP A 117 12.73 10.71 11.65
N GLY A 118 13.33 11.13 10.52
CA GLY A 118 14.13 10.26 9.68
C GLY A 118 13.39 9.69 8.48
N ASN A 119 14.06 8.79 7.79
CA ASN A 119 13.52 8.08 6.63
C ASN A 119 12.76 6.82 7.08
N ILE A 120 11.55 6.67 6.60
CA ILE A 120 10.66 5.57 6.97
C ILE A 120 10.37 4.72 5.74
N LEU A 121 10.56 3.41 5.85
CA LEU A 121 10.20 2.44 4.82
C LEU A 121 8.94 1.67 5.23
N LEU A 122 7.96 1.62 4.34
CA LEU A 122 6.71 0.88 4.55
C LEU A 122 6.53 -0.20 3.49
N PHE A 123 6.14 -1.41 3.92
CA PHE A 123 5.68 -2.48 3.05
C PHE A 123 4.19 -2.70 3.28
N SER A 124 3.37 -2.40 2.28
CA SER A 124 1.92 -2.45 2.36
C SER A 124 1.30 -2.85 1.01
N HIS A 125 0.09 -2.42 0.67
CA HIS A 125 -0.74 -2.95 -0.40
C HIS A 125 -1.26 -1.85 -1.32
N GLY A 126 -1.77 -2.28 -2.47
CA GLY A 126 -2.10 -1.38 -3.57
C GLY A 126 -3.14 -0.33 -3.24
N HIS A 127 -4.35 -0.74 -2.86
CA HIS A 127 -5.41 0.22 -2.57
C HIS A 127 -5.13 1.03 -1.31
N PHE A 128 -4.57 0.39 -0.27
CA PHE A 128 -4.24 1.12 0.95
C PHE A 128 -3.17 2.19 0.73
N ILE A 129 -2.09 1.90 -0.03
CA ILE A 129 -1.04 2.89 -0.34
C ILE A 129 -1.60 4.04 -1.20
N SER A 130 -2.45 3.74 -2.19
CA SER A 130 -3.10 4.78 -3.01
C SER A 130 -3.97 5.70 -2.17
N PHE A 131 -4.69 5.11 -1.21
CA PHE A 131 -5.51 5.83 -0.26
C PHE A 131 -4.66 6.68 0.71
N LEU A 132 -3.60 6.08 1.26
CA LEU A 132 -2.64 6.76 2.12
C LEU A 132 -2.02 7.98 1.44
N ALA A 133 -1.69 7.86 0.14
CA ALA A 133 -1.14 8.97 -0.63
C ALA A 133 -2.13 10.13 -0.79
N ALA A 134 -3.41 9.86 -1.06
CA ALA A 134 -4.44 10.89 -1.09
C ALA A 134 -4.54 11.62 0.26
N ARG A 135 -4.59 10.87 1.36
CA ARG A 135 -4.65 11.42 2.72
C ARG A 135 -3.38 12.15 3.13
N TRP A 136 -2.20 11.69 2.68
CA TRP A 136 -0.92 12.39 2.89
C TRP A 136 -0.94 13.80 2.32
N LEU A 137 -1.55 13.96 1.14
CA LEU A 137 -1.69 15.25 0.45
C LEU A 137 -2.88 16.09 0.93
N ASP A 138 -3.58 15.67 1.99
CA ASP A 138 -4.81 16.30 2.50
C ASP A 138 -5.94 16.39 1.45
N LEU A 139 -5.95 15.44 0.48
CA LEU A 139 -6.99 15.33 -0.55
C LEU A 139 -8.17 14.49 -0.06
N ASP A 140 -9.30 14.63 -0.78
CA ASP A 140 -10.44 13.73 -0.60
C ASP A 140 -10.02 12.28 -0.85
N ALA A 141 -10.54 11.38 -0.02
CA ALA A 141 -10.23 9.96 -0.07
C ALA A 141 -10.48 9.32 -1.44
N ALA A 142 -11.57 9.73 -2.13
CA ALA A 142 -11.90 9.26 -3.46
C ALA A 142 -10.81 9.59 -4.52
N THR A 143 -9.93 10.54 -4.25
CA THR A 143 -8.80 10.85 -5.11
C THR A 143 -7.79 9.69 -5.19
N GLY A 144 -7.78 8.78 -4.21
CA GLY A 144 -6.94 7.57 -4.21
C GLY A 144 -7.05 6.76 -5.50
N ARG A 145 -8.23 6.74 -6.13
CA ARG A 145 -8.47 6.09 -7.44
C ARG A 145 -7.56 6.57 -8.57
N CYS A 146 -7.02 7.79 -8.46
CA CYS A 146 -6.13 8.40 -9.45
C CYS A 146 -4.67 7.97 -9.27
N PHE A 147 -4.33 7.36 -8.15
CA PHE A 147 -2.99 6.93 -7.81
C PHE A 147 -2.77 5.45 -8.15
N MET A 148 -2.65 5.14 -9.44
CA MET A 148 -2.39 3.77 -9.89
C MET A 148 -1.07 3.27 -9.31
N LEU A 149 -1.06 2.04 -8.79
CA LEU A 149 0.11 1.41 -8.19
C LEU A 149 0.28 -0.03 -8.69
N ASN A 150 1.48 -0.34 -9.16
CA ASN A 150 1.86 -1.69 -9.55
C ASN A 150 2.44 -2.47 -8.36
N THR A 151 2.44 -3.80 -8.47
CA THR A 151 3.08 -4.66 -7.47
C THR A 151 4.58 -4.40 -7.41
N THR A 152 5.13 -4.35 -6.20
CA THR A 152 6.55 -4.07 -5.90
C THR A 152 7.01 -2.67 -6.36
N ALA A 153 6.11 -1.76 -6.69
CA ALA A 153 6.47 -0.39 -7.03
C ALA A 153 7.03 0.37 -5.82
N LEU A 154 7.99 1.26 -6.07
CA LEU A 154 8.49 2.21 -5.09
C LEU A 154 7.80 3.56 -5.28
N SER A 155 7.31 4.12 -4.17
CA SER A 155 6.76 5.48 -4.12
C SER A 155 7.40 6.23 -2.96
N ILE A 156 7.58 7.54 -3.09
CA ILE A 156 8.17 8.40 -2.06
C ILE A 156 7.20 9.55 -1.78
N LEU A 157 6.70 9.57 -0.57
CA LEU A 157 5.94 10.68 -0.01
C LEU A 157 6.89 11.51 0.86
N GLY A 158 6.79 12.82 0.81
CA GLY A 158 7.70 13.68 1.56
C GLY A 158 7.15 15.10 1.69
N TYR A 159 8.05 16.05 1.91
CA TYR A 159 7.74 17.46 2.05
C TYR A 159 8.61 18.28 1.11
N HIS A 160 8.08 19.42 0.63
CA HIS A 160 8.82 20.34 -0.24
C HIS A 160 9.51 21.43 0.59
N HIS A 161 8.77 22.26 1.31
CA HIS A 161 9.31 23.38 2.10
C HIS A 161 9.12 23.21 3.61
N GLY A 162 8.95 21.98 4.10
CA GLY A 162 8.72 21.67 5.51
C GLY A 162 7.49 20.80 5.72
N ARG A 163 7.25 20.37 6.95
CA ARG A 163 6.22 19.37 7.27
C ARG A 163 4.77 19.81 6.98
N HIS A 164 4.54 21.05 6.60
CA HIS A 164 3.23 21.60 6.23
C HIS A 164 2.98 21.60 4.71
N ASP A 165 3.95 21.15 3.91
CA ASP A 165 3.86 21.12 2.45
C ASP A 165 4.08 19.68 1.93
N PRO A 166 3.11 18.77 2.13
CA PRO A 166 3.23 17.38 1.75
C PRO A 166 3.22 17.23 0.21
N VAL A 167 4.09 16.36 -0.31
CA VAL A 167 4.23 16.11 -1.76
C VAL A 167 4.44 14.63 -2.03
N ILE A 168 4.21 14.24 -3.29
CA ILE A 168 4.69 12.99 -3.87
C ILE A 168 5.98 13.30 -4.63
N GLN A 169 7.11 12.77 -4.16
CA GLN A 169 8.42 12.95 -4.81
C GLN A 169 8.67 11.91 -5.91
N LEU A 170 8.11 10.71 -5.73
CA LEU A 170 8.16 9.60 -6.68
C LEU A 170 6.87 8.81 -6.58
N TRP A 171 6.32 8.36 -7.71
CA TRP A 171 5.14 7.50 -7.69
C TRP A 171 5.26 6.34 -8.67
N ASN A 172 4.92 5.14 -8.17
CA ASN A 172 4.76 3.93 -8.97
C ASN A 172 6.00 3.55 -9.80
N ASP A 173 7.20 3.77 -9.28
CA ASP A 173 8.43 3.42 -9.98
C ASP A 173 8.73 1.92 -9.90
N CYS A 174 8.68 1.27 -11.04
CA CYS A 174 8.96 -0.15 -11.24
C CYS A 174 10.28 -0.40 -11.97
N SER A 175 11.20 0.56 -12.06
CA SER A 175 12.45 0.44 -12.84
C SER A 175 13.33 -0.75 -12.43
N HIS A 176 13.23 -1.19 -11.18
CA HIS A 176 13.90 -2.38 -10.64
C HIS A 176 13.16 -3.69 -10.98
N ALA A 177 11.86 -3.63 -11.24
CA ALA A 177 11.07 -4.81 -11.58
C ALA A 177 11.38 -5.27 -13.02
N GLY A 178 11.65 -6.54 -13.23
CA GLY A 178 11.83 -7.09 -14.58
C GLY A 178 10.48 -7.23 -15.30
N ASN A 179 10.52 -7.02 -16.59
CA ASN A 179 9.42 -7.33 -17.51
C ASN A 179 9.03 -8.81 -17.47
#